data_b55fd8a7bd02fb57ba76d77826bea84f
#
_entry.id   b55fd8a7bd02fb57ba76d77826bea84f
#
_cell.length_a   1.000
_cell.length_b   1.000
_cell.length_c   1.000
_cell.angle_alpha   90.00
_cell.angle_beta   90.00
_cell.angle_gamma   90.00
#
_symmetry.space_group_name_H-M   'P 1'
#
loop_
_entity.id
_entity.type
_entity.pdbx_description
1 polymer ?
#
loop_
_entity_poly.entity_id
_entity_poly.type
_entity_poly.pdbx_seq_one_letter_code
_entity_poly.pdbx_strand_id
1 'polypeptide(L)'
;MEAKTRTHNPFINSARGGRVLSAMQLPLFLLRPPAGYGVLTTTGRRTGKTRRRCVRAIKRGDRVYLVAIKGSRTGWLRNVLASPEVRLRVREGTFTGIAREVQAQERPEATDAYCELLSRFEYLEYSMWRRGRATPARIRELHRSWFDEGSPLVVELR
;
A
#
# COMPACT_ATOMS: atom_id res chain seq x y z
N MET A 1 -12.96 11.04 14.61
CA MET A 1 -11.70 10.35 14.23
C MET A 1 -11.50 10.16 12.71
N GLU A 2 -12.52 10.27 11.91
CA GLU A 2 -12.43 10.14 10.43
C GLU A 2 -11.55 11.19 9.71
N ALA A 3 -11.29 12.33 10.34
CA ALA A 3 -10.62 13.46 9.69
C ALA A 3 -9.09 13.27 9.48
N LYS A 4 -8.47 12.27 10.14
CA LYS A 4 -7.00 12.13 10.16
C LYS A 4 -6.43 11.34 8.98
N THR A 5 -7.24 10.50 8.34
CA THR A 5 -6.81 9.63 7.23
C THR A 5 -7.06 10.22 5.86
N ARG A 6 -7.93 11.23 5.75
CA ARG A 6 -8.26 11.85 4.48
C ARG A 6 -7.27 12.96 4.12
N THR A 7 -6.84 12.99 2.87
CA THR A 7 -6.13 14.16 2.33
C THR A 7 -7.10 15.35 2.32
N HIS A 8 -6.56 16.57 2.36
CA HIS A 8 -7.37 17.78 2.17
C HIS A 8 -7.80 17.97 0.70
N ASN A 9 -7.29 17.15 -0.22
CA ASN A 9 -7.67 17.17 -1.63
C ASN A 9 -8.68 16.04 -1.90
N PRO A 10 -9.97 16.40 -2.18
CA PRO A 10 -11.03 15.42 -2.39
C PRO A 10 -10.81 14.53 -3.61
N PHE A 11 -10.07 15.02 -4.62
CA PHE A 11 -9.75 14.24 -5.81
C PHE A 11 -8.91 13.02 -5.47
N ILE A 12 -7.91 13.17 -4.61
CA ILE A 12 -7.02 12.07 -4.19
C ILE A 12 -7.77 11.04 -3.33
N ASN A 13 -8.77 11.48 -2.57
CA ASN A 13 -9.60 10.58 -1.77
C ASN A 13 -10.58 9.75 -2.61
N SER A 14 -10.79 10.10 -3.87
CA SER A 14 -11.64 9.33 -4.78
C SER A 14 -10.91 8.10 -5.34
N ALA A 15 -11.67 7.08 -5.75
CA ALA A 15 -11.10 5.91 -6.42
C ALA A 15 -10.44 6.27 -7.77
N ARG A 16 -11.02 7.27 -8.47
CA ARG A 16 -10.47 7.80 -9.73
C ARG A 16 -9.17 8.54 -9.48
N GLY A 17 -9.13 9.44 -8.50
CA GLY A 17 -7.93 10.20 -8.12
C GLY A 17 -6.78 9.30 -7.68
N GLY A 18 -7.06 8.24 -6.90
CA GLY A 18 -6.06 7.25 -6.52
C GLY A 18 -5.47 6.49 -7.71
N ARG A 19 -6.29 6.20 -8.74
CA ARG A 19 -5.81 5.57 -9.98
C ARG A 19 -4.93 6.50 -10.79
N VAL A 20 -5.31 7.77 -10.93
CA VAL A 20 -4.52 8.78 -11.66
C VAL A 20 -3.19 9.00 -10.96
N LEU A 21 -3.19 9.19 -9.63
CA LEU A 21 -1.96 9.38 -8.86
C LEU A 21 -1.02 8.19 -9.02
N SER A 22 -1.52 6.97 -8.90
CA SER A 22 -0.74 5.75 -9.11
C SER A 22 -0.17 5.67 -10.53
N ALA A 23 -0.94 6.04 -11.54
CA ALA A 23 -0.48 6.06 -12.94
C ALA A 23 0.64 7.09 -13.18
N MET A 24 0.59 8.24 -12.52
CA MET A 24 1.64 9.26 -12.60
C MET A 24 2.94 8.83 -11.90
N GLN A 25 2.83 8.11 -10.79
CA GLN A 25 3.98 7.62 -10.02
C GLN A 25 4.60 6.34 -10.63
N LEU A 26 3.82 5.60 -11.41
CA LEU A 26 4.20 4.27 -11.89
C LEU A 26 5.53 4.21 -12.63
N PRO A 27 5.87 5.11 -13.57
CA PRO A 27 7.16 5.07 -14.26
C PRO A 27 8.35 5.19 -13.31
N LEU A 28 8.25 6.10 -12.33
CA LEU A 28 9.29 6.30 -11.33
C LEU A 28 9.44 5.07 -10.42
N PHE A 29 8.35 4.50 -9.97
CA PHE A 29 8.35 3.33 -9.11
C PHE A 29 8.81 2.05 -9.84
N LEU A 30 8.55 1.94 -11.15
CA LEU A 30 9.08 0.84 -11.97
C LEU A 30 10.59 0.94 -12.14
N LEU A 31 11.13 2.16 -12.23
CA LEU A 31 12.57 2.39 -12.32
C LEU A 31 13.25 2.07 -10.99
N ARG A 32 12.85 2.76 -9.93
CA ARG A 32 13.37 2.55 -8.57
C ARG A 32 12.34 2.94 -7.51
N PRO A 33 11.64 1.98 -6.91
CA PRO A 33 10.69 2.30 -5.86
C PRO A 33 11.37 2.97 -4.66
N PRO A 34 10.74 3.97 -4.03
CA PRO A 34 11.20 4.48 -2.75
C PRO A 34 11.16 3.37 -1.67
N ALA A 35 12.00 3.50 -0.64
CA ALA A 35 11.94 2.57 0.48
C ALA A 35 10.54 2.56 1.11
N GLY A 36 10.00 1.37 1.37
CA GLY A 36 8.64 1.18 1.90
C GLY A 36 7.52 1.27 0.87
N TYR A 37 7.85 1.39 -0.42
CA TYR A 37 6.90 1.45 -1.52
C TYR A 37 7.26 0.45 -2.61
N GLY A 38 6.30 0.16 -3.47
CA GLY A 38 6.50 -0.73 -4.59
C GLY A 38 5.36 -0.68 -5.60
N VAL A 39 5.52 -1.50 -6.63
CA VAL A 39 4.49 -1.73 -7.64
C VAL A 39 3.91 -3.12 -7.45
N LEU A 40 2.65 -3.16 -7.09
CA LEU A 40 1.87 -4.39 -7.01
C LEU A 40 1.27 -4.69 -8.38
N THR A 41 1.54 -5.88 -8.88
CA THR A 41 0.98 -6.41 -10.13
C THR A 41 0.00 -7.53 -9.81
N THR A 42 -1.24 -7.36 -10.22
CA THR A 42 -2.35 -8.31 -10.02
C THR A 42 -2.98 -8.71 -11.34
N THR A 43 -3.75 -9.79 -11.33
CA THR A 43 -4.58 -10.22 -12.45
C THR A 43 -5.99 -9.63 -12.30
N GLY A 44 -6.45 -8.92 -13.32
CA GLY A 44 -7.78 -8.32 -13.33
C GLY A 44 -8.89 -9.37 -13.31
N ARG A 45 -9.70 -9.41 -12.27
CA ARG A 45 -10.73 -10.44 -12.02
C ARG A 45 -11.79 -10.57 -13.13
N ARG A 46 -12.04 -9.50 -13.88
CA ARG A 46 -13.04 -9.50 -14.95
C ARG A 46 -12.45 -9.75 -16.34
N THR A 47 -11.20 -9.34 -16.56
CA THR A 47 -10.60 -9.32 -17.91
C THR A 47 -9.38 -10.21 -18.03
N GLY A 48 -8.86 -10.77 -16.93
CA GLY A 48 -7.58 -11.49 -16.90
C GLY A 48 -6.35 -10.63 -17.20
N LYS A 49 -6.53 -9.34 -17.51
CA LYS A 49 -5.42 -8.45 -17.87
C LYS A 49 -4.60 -8.06 -16.64
N THR A 50 -3.31 -7.94 -16.85
CA THR A 50 -2.37 -7.43 -15.83
C THR A 50 -2.73 -6.01 -15.40
N ARG A 51 -2.77 -5.79 -14.09
CA ARG A 51 -3.04 -4.49 -13.45
C ARG A 51 -1.92 -4.14 -12.50
N ARG A 52 -1.40 -2.92 -12.60
CA ARG A 52 -0.31 -2.41 -11.77
C ARG A 52 -0.77 -1.25 -10.90
N ARG A 53 -0.27 -1.22 -9.66
CA ARG A 53 -0.56 -0.17 -8.68
C ARG A 53 0.67 0.16 -7.88
N CYS A 54 0.90 1.47 -7.66
CA CYS A 54 1.82 1.92 -6.63
C CYS A 54 1.17 1.73 -5.26
N VAL A 55 1.86 1.06 -4.37
CA VAL A 55 1.39 0.73 -3.02
C VAL A 55 2.50 0.93 -2.00
N ARG A 56 2.12 1.21 -0.76
CA ARG A 56 3.06 1.04 0.34
C ARG A 56 3.26 -0.46 0.57
N ALA A 57 4.50 -0.91 0.55
CA ALA A 57 4.87 -2.32 0.63
C ALA A 57 6.08 -2.48 1.55
N ILE A 58 5.90 -3.10 2.69
CA ILE A 58 6.94 -3.29 3.70
C ILE A 58 7.41 -4.73 3.67
N LYS A 59 8.64 -4.93 3.17
CA LYS A 59 9.28 -6.25 3.13
C LYS A 59 9.97 -6.55 4.45
N ARG A 60 9.67 -7.71 5.02
CA ARG A 60 10.33 -8.30 6.18
C ARG A 60 10.61 -9.78 5.90
N GLY A 61 11.89 -10.12 5.68
CA GLY A 61 12.25 -11.47 5.29
C GLY A 61 11.57 -11.92 4.00
N ASP A 62 10.82 -13.00 4.09
CA ASP A 62 10.03 -13.61 3.01
C ASP A 62 8.58 -13.10 2.93
N ARG A 63 8.23 -12.08 3.72
CA ARG A 63 6.89 -11.49 3.77
C ARG A 63 6.89 -10.04 3.34
N VAL A 64 5.80 -9.62 2.69
CA VAL A 64 5.53 -8.21 2.38
C VAL A 64 4.15 -7.85 2.91
N TYR A 65 4.08 -6.77 3.69
CA TYR A 65 2.83 -6.26 4.24
C TYR A 65 2.29 -5.11 3.40
N LEU A 66 1.00 -5.19 3.08
CA LEU A 66 0.25 -4.22 2.29
C LEU A 66 -1.05 -3.86 3.04
N VAL A 67 -1.61 -2.70 2.72
CA VAL A 67 -2.95 -2.34 3.20
C VAL A 67 -3.79 -1.80 2.06
N ALA A 68 -4.97 -2.37 1.86
CA ALA A 68 -6.01 -1.78 1.03
C ALA A 68 -6.73 -0.70 1.85
N ILE A 69 -6.28 0.53 1.74
CA ILE A 69 -6.70 1.67 2.58
C ILE A 69 -8.21 1.90 2.52
N LYS A 70 -8.83 1.68 1.35
CA LYS A 70 -10.27 1.83 1.15
C LYS A 70 -11.05 0.51 1.35
N GLY A 71 -10.42 -0.50 1.95
CA GLY A 71 -11.01 -1.80 2.22
C GLY A 71 -11.59 -2.45 0.97
N SER A 72 -12.78 -3.02 1.07
CA SER A 72 -13.48 -3.73 -0.02
C SER A 72 -13.75 -2.89 -1.28
N ARG A 73 -13.66 -1.56 -1.20
CA ARG A 73 -13.78 -0.67 -2.37
C ARG A 73 -12.50 -0.60 -3.21
N THR A 74 -11.40 -1.16 -2.71
CA THR A 74 -10.11 -1.16 -3.41
C THR A 74 -10.12 -2.17 -4.54
N GLY A 75 -9.91 -1.70 -5.78
CA GLY A 75 -9.98 -2.56 -6.96
C GLY A 75 -8.91 -3.66 -6.98
N TRP A 76 -7.67 -3.35 -6.59
CA TRP A 76 -6.60 -4.35 -6.57
C TRP A 76 -6.81 -5.41 -5.46
N LEU A 77 -7.44 -5.06 -4.33
CA LEU A 77 -7.80 -6.05 -3.31
C LEU A 77 -8.76 -7.10 -3.88
N ARG A 78 -9.79 -6.66 -4.59
CA ARG A 78 -10.73 -7.59 -5.24
C ARG A 78 -10.05 -8.49 -6.26
N ASN A 79 -9.05 -7.99 -6.98
CA ASN A 79 -8.25 -8.80 -7.90
C ASN A 79 -7.45 -9.87 -7.14
N VAL A 80 -6.80 -9.49 -6.04
CA VAL A 80 -6.02 -10.40 -5.19
C VAL A 80 -6.89 -11.48 -4.57
N LEU A 81 -8.09 -11.13 -4.06
CA LEU A 81 -9.00 -12.11 -3.48
C LEU A 81 -9.51 -13.13 -4.53
N ALA A 82 -9.64 -12.70 -5.78
CA ALA A 82 -10.03 -13.59 -6.89
C ALA A 82 -8.85 -14.41 -7.43
N SER A 83 -7.63 -13.85 -7.42
CA SER A 83 -6.41 -14.47 -7.93
C SER A 83 -5.23 -14.05 -7.05
N PRO A 84 -4.88 -14.85 -6.03
CA PRO A 84 -3.97 -14.45 -4.97
C PRO A 84 -2.50 -14.39 -5.38
N GLU A 85 -2.14 -14.95 -6.51
CA GLU A 85 -0.78 -14.83 -7.03
C GLU A 85 -0.50 -13.41 -7.51
N VAL A 86 0.55 -12.80 -6.95
CA VAL A 86 0.93 -11.42 -7.25
C VAL A 86 2.42 -11.30 -7.54
N ARG A 87 2.78 -10.20 -8.21
CA ARG A 87 4.18 -9.78 -8.36
C ARG A 87 4.37 -8.43 -7.68
N LEU A 88 5.46 -8.31 -6.96
CA LEU A 88 5.85 -7.07 -6.28
C LEU A 88 7.22 -6.60 -6.75
N ARG A 89 7.27 -5.39 -7.25
CA ARG A 89 8.52 -4.66 -7.48
C ARG A 89 8.75 -3.74 -6.29
N VAL A 90 9.74 -4.04 -5.49
CA VAL A 90 10.19 -3.22 -4.36
C VAL A 90 11.64 -2.80 -4.58
N ARG A 91 12.20 -2.01 -3.68
CA ARG A 91 13.58 -1.49 -3.81
C ARG A 91 14.63 -2.60 -3.93
N GLU A 92 14.44 -3.70 -3.22
CA GLU A 92 15.35 -4.86 -3.18
C GLU A 92 15.25 -5.74 -4.43
N GLY A 93 14.20 -5.61 -5.23
CA GLY A 93 14.02 -6.42 -6.43
C GLY A 93 12.56 -6.66 -6.79
N THR A 94 12.36 -7.62 -7.67
CA THR A 94 11.04 -8.09 -8.09
C THR A 94 10.80 -9.51 -7.59
N PHE A 95 9.70 -9.71 -6.90
CA PHE A 95 9.32 -10.96 -6.26
C PHE A 95 7.93 -11.40 -6.71
N THR A 96 7.70 -12.70 -6.70
CA THR A 96 6.36 -13.29 -6.81
C THR A 96 5.95 -13.87 -5.47
N GLY A 97 4.67 -13.96 -5.22
CA GLY A 97 4.17 -14.52 -3.97
C GLY A 97 2.66 -14.70 -3.97
N ILE A 98 2.17 -15.25 -2.87
CA ILE A 98 0.75 -15.46 -2.61
C ILE A 98 0.28 -14.45 -1.58
N ALA A 99 -0.71 -13.66 -1.95
CA ALA A 99 -1.30 -12.66 -1.07
C ALA A 99 -2.52 -13.24 -0.34
N ARG A 100 -2.63 -12.95 0.94
CA ARG A 100 -3.78 -13.29 1.78
C ARG A 100 -4.04 -12.21 2.82
N GLU A 101 -5.21 -12.22 3.42
CA GLU A 101 -5.50 -11.34 4.55
C GLU A 101 -4.66 -11.70 5.76
N VAL A 102 -4.27 -10.68 6.53
CA VAL A 102 -3.57 -10.85 7.82
C VAL A 102 -4.54 -11.47 8.82
N GLN A 103 -4.14 -12.59 9.42
CA GLN A 103 -4.93 -13.28 10.43
C GLN A 103 -4.85 -12.55 11.78
N ALA A 104 -5.85 -12.77 12.64
CA ALA A 104 -5.95 -12.06 13.94
C ALA A 104 -4.70 -12.24 14.81
N GLN A 105 -4.14 -13.43 14.87
CA GLN A 105 -2.93 -13.72 15.66
C GLN A 105 -1.65 -13.09 15.09
N GLU A 106 -1.61 -12.79 13.78
CA GLU A 106 -0.48 -12.14 13.11
C GLU A 106 -0.57 -10.61 13.17
N ARG A 107 -1.72 -10.08 13.53
CA ARG A 107 -2.01 -8.65 13.46
C ARG A 107 -1.03 -7.75 14.23
N PRO A 108 -0.61 -8.07 15.45
CA PRO A 108 0.37 -7.24 16.18
C PRO A 108 1.71 -7.12 15.43
N GLU A 109 2.27 -8.24 14.99
CA GLU A 109 3.53 -8.27 14.22
C GLU A 109 3.39 -7.51 12.90
N ALA A 110 2.30 -7.74 12.17
CA ALA A 110 2.03 -7.08 10.90
C ALA A 110 1.86 -5.57 11.05
N THR A 111 1.19 -5.11 12.11
CA THR A 111 1.02 -3.68 12.44
C THR A 111 2.38 -3.03 12.71
N ASP A 112 3.20 -3.65 13.55
CA ASP A 112 4.52 -3.14 13.90
C ASP A 112 5.42 -3.06 12.66
N ALA A 113 5.46 -4.12 11.85
CA ALA A 113 6.24 -4.14 10.62
C ALA A 113 5.79 -3.05 9.63
N TYR A 114 4.48 -2.88 9.45
CA TYR A 114 3.92 -1.88 8.53
C TYR A 114 4.14 -0.44 8.98
N CYS A 115 4.12 -0.17 10.27
CA CYS A 115 4.19 1.20 10.83
C CYS A 115 5.61 1.64 11.21
N GLU A 116 6.58 0.73 11.30
CA GLU A 116 7.93 1.03 11.79
C GLU A 116 8.74 1.89 10.81
N LEU A 117 8.73 1.56 9.54
CA LEU A 117 9.56 2.21 8.54
C LEU A 117 9.02 3.61 8.21
N LEU A 118 9.92 4.60 8.29
CA LEU A 118 9.69 5.96 7.83
C LEU A 118 10.76 6.35 6.81
N SER A 119 10.37 6.56 5.56
CA SER A 119 11.26 6.99 4.50
C SER A 119 11.13 8.50 4.22
N ARG A 120 12.12 9.08 3.56
CA ARG A 120 12.05 10.49 3.12
C ARG A 120 10.86 10.76 2.20
N PHE A 121 10.48 9.79 1.40
CA PHE A 121 9.35 9.88 0.49
C PHE A 121 8.03 10.09 1.26
N GLU A 122 7.86 9.46 2.41
CA GLU A 122 6.66 9.61 3.25
C GLU A 122 6.53 11.01 3.85
N TYR A 123 7.65 11.62 4.25
CA TYR A 123 7.66 13.01 4.70
C TYR A 123 7.23 13.97 3.60
N LEU A 124 7.76 13.77 2.38
CA LEU A 124 7.39 14.56 1.22
C LEU A 124 5.91 14.38 0.88
N GLU A 125 5.45 13.15 0.80
CA GLU A 125 4.07 12.81 0.49
C GLU A 125 3.10 13.36 1.55
N TYR A 126 3.43 13.21 2.83
CA TYR A 126 2.64 13.78 3.92
C TYR A 126 2.53 15.30 3.80
N SER A 127 3.64 15.98 3.56
CA SER A 127 3.67 17.44 3.42
C SER A 127 2.88 17.95 2.22
N MET A 128 2.84 17.20 1.12
CA MET A 128 2.09 17.57 -0.09
C MET A 128 0.57 17.36 0.05
N TRP A 129 0.16 16.30 0.74
CA TRP A 129 -1.24 15.85 0.70
C TRP A 129 -1.98 15.96 2.03
N ARG A 130 -1.28 16.23 3.12
CA ARG A 130 -1.84 16.30 4.46
C ARG A 130 -1.67 17.68 5.08
N ARG A 131 -2.57 18.03 5.99
CA ARG A 131 -2.46 19.27 6.76
C ARG A 131 -1.54 19.09 7.95
N GLY A 132 -0.74 20.11 8.21
CA GLY A 132 0.17 20.15 9.35
C GLY A 132 1.57 19.65 9.00
N ARG A 133 2.47 19.80 9.96
CA ARG A 133 3.88 19.43 9.81
C ARG A 133 4.04 17.91 9.80
N ALA A 134 4.83 17.40 8.85
CA ALA A 134 5.23 16.00 8.83
C ALA A 134 6.17 15.72 10.00
N THR A 135 5.73 14.86 10.92
CA THR A 135 6.53 14.37 12.05
C THR A 135 6.48 12.84 12.07
N PRO A 136 7.47 12.15 12.65
CA PRO A 136 7.44 10.70 12.77
C PRO A 136 6.16 10.19 13.44
N ALA A 137 5.74 10.83 14.52
CA ALA A 137 4.54 10.46 15.25
C ALA A 137 3.26 10.54 14.39
N ARG A 138 3.11 11.64 13.63
CA ARG A 138 1.95 11.83 12.74
C ARG A 138 1.94 10.85 11.58
N ILE A 139 3.09 10.56 11.00
CA ILE A 139 3.20 9.60 9.90
C ILE A 139 2.87 8.19 10.40
N ARG A 140 3.40 7.78 11.55
CA ARG A 140 3.07 6.48 12.16
C ARG A 140 1.60 6.37 12.55
N GLU A 141 1.00 7.43 13.10
CA GLU A 141 -0.43 7.48 13.38
C GLU A 141 -1.27 7.29 12.11
N LEU A 142 -0.86 7.92 11.00
CA LEU A 142 -1.50 7.73 9.70
C LEU A 142 -1.41 6.28 9.21
N HIS A 143 -0.23 5.67 9.28
CA HIS A 143 -0.05 4.27 8.88
C HIS A 143 -0.86 3.31 9.75
N ARG A 144 -0.91 3.57 11.04
CA ARG A 144 -1.73 2.77 11.97
C ARG A 144 -3.21 2.89 11.66
N SER A 145 -3.69 4.09 11.36
CA SER A 145 -5.09 4.28 10.96
C SER A 145 -5.42 3.56 9.65
N TRP A 146 -4.51 3.56 8.67
CA TRP A 146 -4.69 2.77 7.44
C TRP A 146 -4.79 1.28 7.72
N PHE A 147 -3.93 0.80 8.62
CA PHE A 147 -3.93 -0.61 9.01
C PHE A 147 -5.22 -1.01 9.74
N ASP A 148 -5.69 -0.17 10.65
CA ASP A 148 -6.87 -0.45 11.46
C ASP A 148 -8.18 -0.29 10.69
N GLU A 149 -8.29 0.71 9.82
CA GLU A 149 -9.52 1.02 9.08
C GLU A 149 -9.58 0.34 7.71
N GLY A 150 -8.44 -0.04 7.15
CA GLY A 150 -8.35 -0.72 5.86
C GLY A 150 -8.35 -2.23 5.98
N SER A 151 -7.96 -2.90 4.89
CA SER A 151 -7.80 -4.35 4.84
C SER A 151 -6.32 -4.70 4.71
N PRO A 152 -5.66 -5.12 5.81
CA PRO A 152 -4.26 -5.51 5.78
C PRO A 152 -4.07 -6.88 5.14
N LEU A 153 -3.04 -6.99 4.29
CA LEU A 153 -2.64 -8.22 3.61
C LEU A 153 -1.17 -8.53 3.87
N VAL A 154 -0.86 -9.79 3.80
CA VAL A 154 0.50 -10.30 3.75
C VAL A 154 0.71 -11.06 2.44
N VAL A 155 1.83 -10.82 1.78
CA VAL A 155 2.30 -11.58 0.63
C VAL A 155 3.43 -12.48 1.08
N GLU A 156 3.24 -13.77 0.97
CA GLU A 156 4.28 -14.76 1.22
C GLU A 156 5.09 -14.96 -0.07
N LEU A 157 6.36 -14.53 -0.05
CA LEU A 157 7.25 -14.57 -1.22
C LEU A 157 7.71 -15.98 -1.53
N ARG A 158 7.97 -16.24 -2.82
CA ARG A 158 8.52 -17.49 -3.35
C ARG A 158 9.87 -17.26 -3.98
#